data_3711bb372e9661a9a03845fb134cc590
#
_entry.id   3711bb372e9661a9a03845fb134cc590
#
_cell.length_a   1.000
_cell.length_b   1.000
_cell.length_c   1.000
_cell.angle_alpha   90.00
_cell.angle_beta   90.00
_cell.angle_gamma   90.00
#
_symmetry.space_group_name_H-M   'P 1'
#
loop_
_entity.id
_entity.type
_entity.pdbx_description
1 polymer ?
#
loop_
_entity_poly.entity_id
_entity_poly.type
_entity_poly.pdbx_seq_one_letter_code
_entity_poly.pdbx_strand_id
1 'polypeptide(L)'
;MSLANKYRPKDFSEVVGQEFIVRVLARALDKKEIPQALLFAGPRGIGKTTLARLFAKGLNCELGPTSKPCNSCKFCMDFNEGKATDIIEIDAASNRGIENVREIQKDARFLPSSRYKVYIIDEAHMLTNEAFNSLLKILEEPPKHVVFILATTEPNKIPATILSRLQKFNLKPHPKQAIIQRLKHVCKLEGIYATEEALSMIAERAEGSMRDALILLEQASIFSDKNVDEFYVSKMLGVVPRERFSNLLEYIVRGDFKGAIQSVEEILGEFSPQEFAGGFVKFLENLLLEKTENLSFEEKTILLRMALDMEFHVRDTFSPRSWITYDIARMCSFKRVVDIDEISSLLGVQKAEEVKKTNVITEDPPIDILRRNFPGLSAYLESSRYEIVNGSLKIYVGDKVIKEKLENGTEILKEVFKVEGVEVVLERLENEEMEKKIRDIFSQIKKDWEETQP
;
A
#
# COMPACT_ATOMS: atom_id res chain seq x y z
N MET A 1 25.38 -12.67 11.05
CA MET A 1 24.45 -13.31 10.09
C MET A 1 23.09 -12.74 10.36
N SER A 2 22.37 -12.21 9.34
CA SER A 2 21.06 -11.58 9.59
C SER A 2 20.02 -12.59 10.10
N LEU A 3 19.06 -12.12 10.92
CA LEU A 3 17.98 -12.95 11.44
C LEU A 3 17.18 -13.63 10.33
N ALA A 4 16.95 -12.91 9.22
CA ALA A 4 16.26 -13.44 8.05
C ALA A 4 16.99 -14.65 7.42
N ASN A 5 18.31 -14.69 7.48
CA ASN A 5 19.12 -15.81 6.99
C ASN A 5 19.27 -16.90 8.05
N LYS A 6 19.50 -16.54 9.31
CA LYS A 6 19.66 -17.46 10.44
C LYS A 6 18.41 -18.32 10.67
N TYR A 7 17.23 -17.71 10.55
CA TYR A 7 15.93 -18.33 10.77
C TYR A 7 15.20 -18.73 9.48
N ARG A 8 15.94 -18.83 8.36
CA ARG A 8 15.40 -19.41 7.13
C ARG A 8 15.06 -20.88 7.39
N PRO A 9 13.83 -21.36 7.08
CA PRO A 9 13.43 -22.73 7.24
C PRO A 9 14.43 -23.73 6.65
N LYS A 10 14.80 -24.75 7.41
CA LYS A 10 15.74 -25.82 7.02
C LYS A 10 15.04 -27.10 6.60
N ASP A 11 13.76 -27.23 6.92
CA ASP A 11 12.87 -28.29 6.47
C ASP A 11 11.44 -27.77 6.29
N PHE A 12 10.55 -28.59 5.73
CA PHE A 12 9.19 -28.20 5.43
C PHE A 12 8.33 -27.95 6.69
N SER A 13 8.67 -28.53 7.84
CA SER A 13 7.93 -28.35 9.09
C SER A 13 8.14 -26.97 9.70
N GLU A 14 9.23 -26.29 9.35
CA GLU A 14 9.53 -24.93 9.82
C GLU A 14 8.88 -23.84 8.95
N VAL A 15 8.29 -24.22 7.79
CA VAL A 15 7.64 -23.24 6.92
C VAL A 15 6.34 -22.76 7.55
N VAL A 16 6.26 -21.46 7.74
CA VAL A 16 5.05 -20.79 8.23
C VAL A 16 4.12 -20.48 7.07
N GLY A 17 2.85 -20.83 7.18
CA GLY A 17 1.88 -20.65 6.11
C GLY A 17 2.17 -21.53 4.88
N GLN A 18 1.50 -21.29 3.77
CA GLN A 18 1.65 -22.03 2.51
C GLN A 18 1.36 -23.55 2.62
N GLU A 19 0.52 -23.96 3.60
CA GLU A 19 0.28 -25.37 3.99
C GLU A 19 -0.11 -26.23 2.79
N PHE A 20 -0.92 -25.68 1.87
CA PHE A 20 -1.33 -26.40 0.68
C PHE A 20 -0.12 -26.71 -0.23
N ILE A 21 0.73 -25.72 -0.49
CA ILE A 21 1.90 -25.85 -1.37
C ILE A 21 2.90 -26.81 -0.74
N VAL A 22 3.20 -26.64 0.56
CA VAL A 22 4.07 -27.53 1.33
C VAL A 22 3.59 -28.97 1.24
N ARG A 23 2.29 -29.21 1.42
CA ARG A 23 1.71 -30.57 1.34
C ARG A 23 1.86 -31.19 -0.07
N VAL A 24 1.65 -30.40 -1.12
CA VAL A 24 1.79 -30.88 -2.51
C VAL A 24 3.25 -31.23 -2.80
N LEU A 25 4.20 -30.36 -2.45
CA LEU A 25 5.63 -30.59 -2.66
C LEU A 25 6.13 -31.79 -1.85
N ALA A 26 5.72 -31.89 -0.58
CA ALA A 26 6.06 -33.04 0.28
C ALA A 26 5.56 -34.36 -0.34
N ARG A 27 4.30 -34.38 -0.81
CA ARG A 27 3.71 -35.56 -1.44
C ARG A 27 4.43 -35.94 -2.74
N ALA A 28 4.83 -34.96 -3.57
CA ALA A 28 5.60 -35.21 -4.78
C ALA A 28 6.94 -35.92 -4.49
N LEU A 29 7.65 -35.43 -3.44
CA LEU A 29 8.90 -36.04 -2.99
C LEU A 29 8.68 -37.47 -2.46
N ASP A 30 7.72 -37.66 -1.55
CA ASP A 30 7.52 -38.98 -0.89
C ASP A 30 6.98 -40.03 -1.85
N LYS A 31 6.19 -39.61 -2.88
CA LYS A 31 5.75 -40.52 -3.96
C LYS A 31 6.74 -40.69 -5.09
N LYS A 32 7.85 -39.92 -5.11
CA LYS A 32 8.81 -39.84 -6.19
C LYS A 32 8.22 -39.44 -7.55
N GLU A 33 7.11 -38.69 -7.51
CA GLU A 33 6.44 -38.08 -8.67
C GLU A 33 6.96 -36.66 -8.87
N ILE A 34 8.20 -36.54 -9.35
CA ILE A 34 8.92 -35.26 -9.34
C ILE A 34 8.58 -34.44 -10.58
N PRO A 35 7.95 -33.24 -10.44
CA PRO A 35 7.80 -32.35 -11.58
C PRO A 35 9.15 -31.77 -11.99
N GLN A 36 9.44 -31.76 -13.28
CA GLN A 36 10.74 -31.30 -13.79
C GLN A 36 10.79 -29.77 -13.96
N ALA A 37 9.64 -29.08 -13.96
CA ALA A 37 9.59 -27.64 -14.10
C ALA A 37 8.49 -27.02 -13.22
N LEU A 38 8.88 -26.17 -12.27
CA LEU A 38 8.00 -25.52 -11.31
C LEU A 38 8.11 -23.98 -11.39
N LEU A 39 7.02 -23.31 -11.07
CA LEU A 39 6.98 -21.86 -10.90
C LEU A 39 6.41 -21.51 -9.53
N PHE A 40 7.19 -20.80 -8.73
CA PHE A 40 6.72 -20.14 -7.51
C PHE A 40 6.46 -18.66 -7.79
N ALA A 41 5.20 -18.24 -7.74
CA ALA A 41 4.78 -16.87 -7.98
C ALA A 41 4.21 -16.23 -6.70
N GLY A 42 4.45 -14.93 -6.50
CA GLY A 42 3.89 -14.16 -5.39
C GLY A 42 4.83 -13.06 -4.88
N PRO A 43 4.39 -12.21 -3.95
CA PRO A 43 5.15 -11.07 -3.43
C PRO A 43 6.55 -11.42 -2.93
N ARG A 44 7.37 -10.38 -2.72
CA ARG A 44 8.73 -10.56 -2.17
C ARG A 44 8.67 -11.04 -0.71
N GLY A 45 9.65 -11.83 -0.29
CA GLY A 45 9.86 -12.19 1.12
C GLY A 45 8.89 -13.21 1.71
N ILE A 46 8.00 -13.83 0.91
CA ILE A 46 6.98 -14.80 1.37
C ILE A 46 7.44 -16.26 1.32
N GLY A 47 8.69 -16.53 0.93
CA GLY A 47 9.26 -17.88 0.98
C GLY A 47 9.43 -18.61 -0.35
N LYS A 48 9.28 -17.96 -1.53
CA LYS A 48 9.47 -18.59 -2.86
C LYS A 48 10.79 -19.36 -2.97
N THR A 49 11.91 -18.66 -2.83
CA THR A 49 13.26 -19.24 -2.92
C THR A 49 13.52 -20.23 -1.78
N THR A 50 12.91 -20.03 -0.62
CA THR A 50 13.02 -20.98 0.51
C THR A 50 12.36 -22.32 0.16
N LEU A 51 11.14 -22.31 -0.37
CA LEU A 51 10.47 -23.54 -0.82
C LEU A 51 11.21 -24.22 -1.96
N ALA A 52 11.75 -23.46 -2.91
CA ALA A 52 12.61 -23.98 -3.99
C ALA A 52 13.81 -24.73 -3.41
N ARG A 53 14.50 -24.11 -2.45
CA ARG A 53 15.66 -24.70 -1.75
C ARG A 53 15.29 -25.96 -0.97
N LEU A 54 14.18 -25.94 -0.22
CA LEU A 54 13.72 -27.10 0.55
C LEU A 54 13.35 -28.26 -0.36
N PHE A 55 12.70 -27.98 -1.50
CA PHE A 55 12.37 -28.99 -2.48
C PHE A 55 13.64 -29.61 -3.10
N ALA A 56 14.61 -28.79 -3.50
CA ALA A 56 15.89 -29.22 -4.02
C ALA A 56 16.68 -30.06 -2.99
N LYS A 57 16.64 -29.69 -1.72
CA LYS A 57 17.25 -30.46 -0.62
C LYS A 57 16.58 -31.83 -0.46
N GLY A 58 15.24 -31.86 -0.48
CA GLY A 58 14.48 -33.13 -0.42
C GLY A 58 14.75 -34.08 -1.56
N LEU A 59 14.96 -33.55 -2.79
CA LEU A 59 15.31 -34.33 -3.97
C LEU A 59 16.64 -35.06 -3.81
N ASN A 60 17.63 -34.40 -3.22
CA ASN A 60 19.03 -34.84 -3.22
C ASN A 60 19.51 -35.43 -1.87
N CYS A 61 18.66 -35.47 -0.86
CA CYS A 61 19.00 -36.20 0.36
C CYS A 61 19.32 -37.66 0.05
N GLU A 62 20.36 -38.24 0.64
CA GLU A 62 20.74 -39.66 0.41
C GLU A 62 19.59 -40.63 0.73
N LEU A 63 18.72 -40.28 1.69
CA LEU A 63 17.50 -41.04 2.00
C LEU A 63 16.32 -40.69 1.10
N GLY A 64 16.51 -39.73 0.16
CA GLY A 64 15.42 -39.19 -0.65
C GLY A 64 15.22 -39.84 -2.02
N PRO A 65 14.36 -39.29 -2.86
CA PRO A 65 13.52 -38.09 -2.59
C PRO A 65 12.62 -38.25 -1.36
N THR A 66 12.59 -37.22 -0.50
CA THR A 66 11.83 -37.25 0.75
C THR A 66 11.43 -35.84 1.20
N SER A 67 10.25 -35.73 1.79
CA SER A 67 9.79 -34.50 2.45
C SER A 67 10.51 -34.20 3.77
N LYS A 68 11.24 -35.18 4.31
CA LYS A 68 11.99 -35.07 5.58
C LYS A 68 13.47 -35.33 5.36
N PRO A 69 14.24 -34.37 4.83
CA PRO A 69 15.68 -34.52 4.65
C PRO A 69 16.38 -34.87 5.98
N CYS A 70 17.33 -35.77 5.96
CA CYS A 70 17.95 -36.29 7.17
C CYS A 70 18.83 -35.25 7.92
N ASN A 71 19.24 -34.18 7.28
CA ASN A 71 20.12 -33.14 7.79
C ASN A 71 21.53 -33.59 8.24
N SER A 72 21.87 -34.87 8.11
CA SER A 72 23.12 -35.49 8.57
C SER A 72 23.96 -36.10 7.48
N CYS A 73 23.41 -36.43 6.30
CA CYS A 73 24.20 -36.93 5.18
C CYS A 73 25.09 -35.86 4.58
N LYS A 74 26.11 -36.28 3.82
CA LYS A 74 27.07 -35.35 3.20
C LYS A 74 26.35 -34.25 2.38
N PHE A 75 25.42 -34.65 1.51
CA PHE A 75 24.65 -33.67 0.72
C PHE A 75 23.89 -32.66 1.57
N CYS A 76 23.17 -33.13 2.62
CA CYS A 76 22.41 -32.22 3.50
C CYS A 76 23.32 -31.26 4.26
N MET A 77 24.51 -31.67 4.67
CA MET A 77 25.50 -30.81 5.32
C MET A 77 26.04 -29.77 4.33
N ASP A 78 26.49 -30.20 3.16
CA ASP A 78 26.99 -29.33 2.10
C ASP A 78 25.93 -28.30 1.68
N PHE A 79 24.65 -28.72 1.58
CA PHE A 79 23.54 -27.84 1.29
C PHE A 79 23.34 -26.77 2.38
N ASN A 80 23.36 -27.16 3.66
CA ASN A 80 23.20 -26.23 4.77
C ASN A 80 24.35 -25.22 4.85
N GLU A 81 25.55 -25.59 4.39
CA GLU A 81 26.73 -24.74 4.29
C GLU A 81 26.79 -23.91 2.99
N GLY A 82 25.85 -24.12 2.06
CA GLY A 82 25.85 -23.46 0.75
C GLY A 82 26.90 -23.99 -0.24
N LYS A 83 27.38 -25.23 -0.04
CA LYS A 83 28.42 -25.89 -0.85
C LYS A 83 27.87 -26.94 -1.82
N ALA A 84 26.55 -27.14 -1.88
CA ALA A 84 25.93 -28.13 -2.75
C ALA A 84 26.05 -27.73 -4.22
N THR A 85 26.95 -28.41 -4.99
CA THR A 85 27.28 -28.07 -6.38
C THR A 85 26.16 -28.38 -7.38
N ASP A 86 25.29 -29.35 -7.07
CA ASP A 86 24.17 -29.73 -7.92
C ASP A 86 22.92 -28.88 -7.75
N ILE A 87 22.95 -27.86 -6.87
CA ILE A 87 21.91 -26.86 -6.75
C ILE A 87 22.48 -25.53 -7.18
N ILE A 88 22.05 -25.07 -8.36
CA ILE A 88 22.56 -23.86 -9.01
C ILE A 88 21.49 -22.78 -8.86
N GLU A 89 21.77 -21.78 -8.03
CA GLU A 89 20.90 -20.62 -7.84
C GLU A 89 21.37 -19.46 -8.72
N ILE A 90 20.47 -18.95 -9.53
CA ILE A 90 20.72 -17.89 -10.49
C ILE A 90 19.75 -16.76 -10.20
N ASP A 91 20.27 -15.60 -9.84
CA ASP A 91 19.51 -14.37 -9.81
C ASP A 91 19.40 -13.79 -11.23
N ALA A 92 18.20 -13.85 -11.80
CA ALA A 92 17.94 -13.32 -13.13
C ALA A 92 18.08 -11.80 -13.21
N ALA A 93 18.02 -11.07 -12.07
CA ALA A 93 18.27 -9.63 -12.08
C ALA A 93 19.70 -9.30 -12.46
N SER A 94 20.66 -10.14 -12.05
CA SER A 94 22.09 -10.02 -12.35
C SER A 94 22.49 -10.80 -13.62
N ASN A 95 21.74 -11.85 -13.99
CA ASN A 95 22.07 -12.82 -15.06
C ASN A 95 20.95 -12.88 -16.12
N ARG A 96 20.62 -11.74 -16.76
CA ARG A 96 19.47 -11.59 -17.67
C ARG A 96 19.66 -12.19 -19.06
N GLY A 97 20.93 -12.39 -19.47
CA GLY A 97 21.30 -12.63 -20.85
C GLY A 97 21.13 -14.08 -21.32
N ILE A 98 21.04 -14.25 -22.63
CA ILE A 98 20.93 -15.53 -23.29
C ILE A 98 22.16 -16.43 -23.04
N GLU A 99 23.35 -15.83 -22.84
CA GLU A 99 24.61 -16.57 -22.60
C GLU A 99 24.51 -17.43 -21.35
N ASN A 100 23.98 -16.85 -20.25
CA ASN A 100 23.80 -17.60 -18.99
C ASN A 100 22.85 -18.80 -19.16
N VAL A 101 21.76 -18.61 -19.93
CA VAL A 101 20.84 -19.72 -20.22
C VAL A 101 21.48 -20.79 -21.11
N ARG A 102 22.33 -20.40 -22.06
CA ARG A 102 23.09 -21.34 -22.88
C ARG A 102 24.11 -22.16 -22.06
N GLU A 103 24.72 -21.55 -21.06
CA GLU A 103 25.58 -22.25 -20.10
C GLU A 103 24.79 -23.27 -19.29
N ILE A 104 23.62 -22.89 -18.79
CA ILE A 104 22.69 -23.81 -18.12
C ILE A 104 22.36 -25.00 -19.03
N GLN A 105 22.03 -24.77 -20.31
CA GLN A 105 21.72 -25.83 -21.25
C GLN A 105 22.87 -26.80 -21.51
N LYS A 106 24.10 -26.27 -21.54
CA LYS A 106 25.32 -27.12 -21.69
C LYS A 106 25.54 -27.94 -20.43
N ASP A 107 25.47 -27.29 -19.26
CA ASP A 107 25.72 -27.92 -17.97
C ASP A 107 24.64 -28.95 -17.60
N ALA A 108 23.38 -28.72 -17.98
CA ALA A 108 22.28 -29.66 -17.75
C ALA A 108 22.44 -31.03 -18.45
N ARG A 109 23.33 -31.14 -19.44
CA ARG A 109 23.63 -32.40 -20.13
C ARG A 109 24.52 -33.31 -19.29
N PHE A 110 25.29 -32.77 -18.35
CA PHE A 110 26.16 -33.55 -17.49
C PHE A 110 25.38 -34.10 -16.29
N LEU A 111 25.69 -35.33 -15.94
CA LEU A 111 25.10 -35.99 -14.78
C LEU A 111 25.50 -35.27 -13.49
N PRO A 112 24.58 -35.13 -12.50
CA PRO A 112 24.92 -34.58 -11.20
C PRO A 112 25.79 -35.54 -10.38
N SER A 113 26.47 -35.00 -9.39
CA SER A 113 27.17 -35.78 -8.36
C SER A 113 26.20 -36.42 -7.36
N SER A 114 25.05 -35.76 -7.16
CA SER A 114 23.93 -36.24 -6.37
C SER A 114 22.87 -36.91 -7.26
N ARG A 115 21.58 -36.87 -6.89
CA ARG A 115 20.50 -37.53 -7.65
C ARG A 115 19.91 -36.64 -8.74
N TYR A 116 19.74 -35.35 -8.45
CA TYR A 116 19.17 -34.37 -9.37
C TYR A 116 20.05 -33.13 -9.45
N LYS A 117 20.17 -32.55 -10.63
CA LYS A 117 20.70 -31.21 -10.84
C LYS A 117 19.53 -30.24 -10.85
N VAL A 118 19.52 -29.28 -9.91
CA VAL A 118 18.42 -28.37 -9.72
C VAL A 118 18.85 -26.95 -10.03
N TYR A 119 18.15 -26.30 -10.97
CA TYR A 119 18.35 -24.90 -11.31
C TYR A 119 17.22 -24.08 -10.68
N ILE A 120 17.59 -23.17 -9.77
CA ILE A 120 16.68 -22.22 -9.15
C ILE A 120 16.94 -20.86 -9.79
N ILE A 121 15.98 -20.38 -10.60
CA ILE A 121 16.06 -19.08 -11.26
C ILE A 121 15.17 -18.12 -10.48
N ASP A 122 15.80 -17.28 -9.65
CA ASP A 122 15.09 -16.27 -8.86
C ASP A 122 14.85 -15.00 -9.70
N GLU A 123 13.75 -14.30 -9.42
CA GLU A 123 13.23 -13.16 -10.18
C GLU A 123 13.21 -13.41 -11.70
N ALA A 124 12.72 -14.59 -12.09
CA ALA A 124 12.75 -15.10 -13.46
C ALA A 124 12.13 -14.14 -14.50
N HIS A 125 11.20 -13.25 -14.09
CA HIS A 125 10.62 -12.23 -14.96
C HIS A 125 11.63 -11.20 -15.50
N MET A 126 12.84 -11.16 -14.92
CA MET A 126 13.92 -10.29 -15.36
C MET A 126 14.73 -10.86 -16.54
N LEU A 127 14.50 -12.12 -16.93
CA LEU A 127 15.14 -12.70 -18.11
C LEU A 127 14.69 -11.99 -19.39
N THR A 128 15.60 -11.86 -20.36
CA THR A 128 15.26 -11.34 -21.70
C THR A 128 14.39 -12.33 -22.48
N ASN A 129 13.67 -11.84 -23.49
CA ASN A 129 12.86 -12.70 -24.36
C ASN A 129 13.69 -13.78 -25.06
N GLU A 130 14.93 -13.44 -25.47
CA GLU A 130 15.87 -14.35 -26.08
C GLU A 130 16.33 -15.45 -25.11
N ALA A 131 16.52 -15.09 -23.82
CA ALA A 131 16.84 -16.04 -22.76
C ALA A 131 15.65 -16.98 -22.51
N PHE A 132 14.42 -16.50 -22.46
CA PHE A 132 13.22 -17.32 -22.37
C PHE A 132 13.09 -18.28 -23.58
N ASN A 133 13.28 -17.78 -24.80
CA ASN A 133 13.22 -18.61 -26.00
C ASN A 133 14.31 -19.71 -26.01
N SER A 134 15.49 -19.39 -25.48
CA SER A 134 16.53 -20.40 -25.29
C SER A 134 16.09 -21.46 -24.25
N LEU A 135 15.48 -21.01 -23.12
CA LEU A 135 15.05 -21.93 -22.04
C LEU A 135 13.94 -22.89 -22.52
N LEU A 136 13.07 -22.49 -23.46
CA LEU A 136 12.01 -23.35 -24.01
C LEU A 136 12.53 -24.72 -24.46
N LYS A 137 13.69 -24.78 -25.17
CA LYS A 137 14.23 -26.01 -25.70
C LYS A 137 14.51 -27.07 -24.63
N ILE A 138 14.97 -26.67 -23.46
CA ILE A 138 15.27 -27.59 -22.37
C ILE A 138 14.04 -27.85 -21.47
N LEU A 139 13.06 -26.93 -21.44
CA LEU A 139 11.82 -27.15 -20.70
C LEU A 139 10.85 -28.08 -21.45
N GLU A 140 10.96 -28.20 -22.77
CA GLU A 140 10.16 -29.14 -23.58
C GLU A 140 10.57 -30.59 -23.33
N GLU A 141 11.88 -30.84 -23.35
CA GLU A 141 12.45 -32.19 -23.16
C GLU A 141 13.60 -32.13 -22.13
N PRO A 142 13.30 -31.91 -20.86
CA PRO A 142 14.32 -31.83 -19.82
C PRO A 142 14.94 -33.21 -19.57
N PRO A 143 16.27 -33.29 -19.35
CA PRO A 143 16.88 -34.53 -18.92
C PRO A 143 16.27 -35.06 -17.63
N LYS A 144 16.09 -36.37 -17.47
CA LYS A 144 15.39 -36.97 -16.31
C LYS A 144 16.00 -36.60 -14.95
N HIS A 145 17.27 -36.25 -14.92
CA HIS A 145 17.99 -35.83 -13.71
C HIS A 145 17.98 -34.33 -13.48
N VAL A 146 17.24 -33.52 -14.28
CA VAL A 146 17.22 -32.06 -14.18
C VAL A 146 15.85 -31.59 -13.70
N VAL A 147 15.87 -30.65 -12.78
CA VAL A 147 14.66 -29.95 -12.29
C VAL A 147 14.89 -28.45 -12.38
N PHE A 148 13.97 -27.75 -13.02
CA PHE A 148 13.93 -26.31 -13.09
C PHE A 148 12.90 -25.73 -12.09
N ILE A 149 13.30 -24.75 -11.30
CA ILE A 149 12.42 -24.03 -10.36
C ILE A 149 12.56 -22.53 -10.63
N LEU A 150 11.54 -21.95 -11.18
CA LEU A 150 11.47 -20.51 -11.42
C LEU A 150 10.76 -19.84 -10.23
N ALA A 151 11.28 -18.72 -9.74
CA ALA A 151 10.63 -17.90 -8.74
C ALA A 151 10.42 -16.47 -9.31
N THR A 152 9.25 -15.87 -9.07
CA THR A 152 8.93 -14.55 -9.61
C THR A 152 7.97 -13.79 -8.72
N THR A 153 8.13 -12.45 -8.69
CA THR A 153 7.14 -11.53 -8.14
C THR A 153 6.10 -11.13 -9.18
N GLU A 154 6.41 -11.22 -10.46
CA GLU A 154 5.56 -10.75 -11.56
C GLU A 154 5.30 -11.87 -12.59
N PRO A 155 4.39 -12.81 -12.30
CA PRO A 155 4.11 -13.94 -13.19
C PRO A 155 3.57 -13.52 -14.55
N ASN A 156 2.93 -12.35 -14.65
CA ASN A 156 2.37 -11.84 -15.90
C ASN A 156 3.44 -11.40 -16.92
N LYS A 157 4.68 -11.17 -16.48
CA LYS A 157 5.81 -10.85 -17.36
C LYS A 157 6.48 -12.09 -17.95
N ILE A 158 6.14 -13.29 -17.49
CA ILE A 158 6.66 -14.53 -18.04
C ILE A 158 5.83 -14.93 -19.27
N PRO A 159 6.46 -15.24 -20.41
CA PRO A 159 5.75 -15.64 -21.63
C PRO A 159 4.83 -16.83 -21.40
N ALA A 160 3.63 -16.79 -22.02
CA ALA A 160 2.64 -17.88 -21.91
C ALA A 160 3.18 -19.24 -22.37
N THR A 161 4.10 -19.23 -23.34
CA THR A 161 4.80 -20.43 -23.84
C THR A 161 5.66 -21.12 -22.78
N ILE A 162 6.25 -20.35 -21.87
CA ILE A 162 6.97 -20.87 -20.70
C ILE A 162 5.96 -21.34 -19.65
N LEU A 163 4.95 -20.51 -19.31
CA LEU A 163 3.97 -20.83 -18.29
C LEU A 163 3.22 -22.14 -18.54
N SER A 164 2.98 -22.48 -19.82
CA SER A 164 2.28 -23.73 -20.19
C SER A 164 3.09 -25.01 -19.88
N ARG A 165 4.38 -24.89 -19.62
CA ARG A 165 5.30 -26.00 -19.32
C ARG A 165 5.68 -26.09 -17.84
N LEU A 166 5.20 -25.15 -17.03
CA LEU A 166 5.54 -25.08 -15.62
C LEU A 166 4.34 -25.47 -14.74
N GLN A 167 4.59 -26.25 -13.70
CA GLN A 167 3.62 -26.42 -12.63
C GLN A 167 3.62 -25.19 -11.73
N LYS A 168 2.54 -24.40 -11.76
CA LYS A 168 2.44 -23.10 -11.10
C LYS A 168 1.92 -23.23 -9.67
N PHE A 169 2.63 -22.57 -8.74
CA PHE A 169 2.26 -22.39 -7.33
C PHE A 169 2.20 -20.91 -7.00
N ASN A 170 1.01 -20.44 -6.60
CA ASN A 170 0.82 -19.06 -6.19
C ASN A 170 0.92 -18.97 -4.65
N LEU A 171 1.98 -18.40 -4.16
CA LEU A 171 2.18 -18.13 -2.74
C LEU A 171 1.39 -16.88 -2.33
N LYS A 172 0.84 -16.91 -1.13
CA LYS A 172 0.09 -15.79 -0.54
C LYS A 172 0.93 -15.06 0.50
N PRO A 173 0.70 -13.75 0.71
CA PRO A 173 1.26 -13.04 1.86
C PRO A 173 0.93 -13.76 3.17
N HIS A 174 1.83 -13.71 4.13
CA HIS A 174 1.56 -14.29 5.45
C HIS A 174 0.54 -13.45 6.21
N PRO A 175 -0.43 -14.07 6.90
CA PRO A 175 -1.32 -13.35 7.82
C PRO A 175 -0.51 -12.65 8.92
N LYS A 176 -0.94 -11.46 9.34
CA LYS A 176 -0.29 -10.67 10.41
C LYS A 176 -0.02 -11.52 11.66
N GLN A 177 -1.00 -12.33 12.07
CA GLN A 177 -0.87 -13.16 13.26
C GLN A 177 0.21 -14.25 13.13
N ALA A 178 0.38 -14.82 11.94
CA ALA A 178 1.45 -15.82 11.69
C ALA A 178 2.84 -15.18 11.76
N ILE A 179 2.98 -13.95 11.28
CA ILE A 179 4.22 -13.17 11.42
C ILE A 179 4.51 -12.90 12.88
N ILE A 180 3.54 -12.39 13.66
CA ILE A 180 3.72 -12.10 15.10
C ILE A 180 4.17 -13.37 15.84
N GLN A 181 3.54 -14.52 15.60
CA GLN A 181 3.94 -15.78 16.23
C GLN A 181 5.38 -16.17 15.88
N ARG A 182 5.79 -16.01 14.62
CA ARG A 182 7.16 -16.30 14.21
C ARG A 182 8.16 -15.33 14.85
N LEU A 183 7.84 -14.05 14.91
CA LEU A 183 8.67 -13.04 15.59
C LEU A 183 8.81 -13.35 17.09
N LYS A 184 7.72 -13.68 17.78
CA LYS A 184 7.75 -14.12 19.21
C LYS A 184 8.68 -15.33 19.41
N HIS A 185 8.61 -16.30 18.50
CA HIS A 185 9.50 -17.47 18.55
C HIS A 185 10.97 -17.08 18.39
N VAL A 186 11.28 -16.21 17.43
CA VAL A 186 12.66 -15.72 17.19
C VAL A 186 13.16 -14.89 18.36
N CYS A 187 12.34 -14.00 18.92
CA CYS A 187 12.68 -13.20 20.11
C CYS A 187 13.10 -14.11 21.28
N LYS A 188 12.33 -15.18 21.52
CA LYS A 188 12.65 -16.15 22.57
C LYS A 188 14.00 -16.83 22.36
N LEU A 189 14.35 -17.18 21.11
CA LEU A 189 15.62 -17.84 20.80
C LEU A 189 16.83 -16.90 20.85
N GLU A 190 16.63 -15.60 20.52
CA GLU A 190 17.70 -14.60 20.51
C GLU A 190 17.83 -13.83 21.84
N GLY A 191 16.95 -14.09 22.82
CA GLY A 191 16.93 -13.33 24.07
C GLY A 191 16.56 -11.85 23.84
N ILE A 192 15.64 -11.59 22.89
CA ILE A 192 15.10 -10.27 22.62
C ILE A 192 13.80 -10.13 23.42
N TYR A 193 13.70 -9.11 24.25
CA TYR A 193 12.44 -8.71 24.87
C TYR A 193 11.67 -7.84 23.87
N ALA A 194 10.41 -8.21 23.59
CA ALA A 194 9.58 -7.44 22.66
C ALA A 194 8.13 -7.42 23.16
N THR A 195 7.52 -6.22 23.15
CA THR A 195 6.10 -6.06 23.46
C THR A 195 5.22 -6.57 22.32
N GLU A 196 3.97 -6.92 22.61
CA GLU A 196 3.04 -7.41 21.58
C GLU A 196 2.70 -6.33 20.58
N GLU A 197 2.57 -5.09 21.04
CA GLU A 197 2.34 -3.89 20.25
C GLU A 197 3.48 -3.65 19.26
N ALA A 198 4.72 -3.70 19.71
CA ALA A 198 5.90 -3.56 18.87
C ALA A 198 5.95 -4.63 17.76
N LEU A 199 5.70 -5.90 18.12
CA LEU A 199 5.66 -6.99 17.15
C LEU A 199 4.49 -6.84 16.17
N SER A 200 3.35 -6.30 16.62
CA SER A 200 2.19 -5.99 15.79
C SER A 200 2.52 -4.91 14.75
N MET A 201 3.22 -3.84 15.15
CA MET A 201 3.68 -2.76 14.26
C MET A 201 4.67 -3.29 13.21
N ILE A 202 5.65 -4.10 13.61
CA ILE A 202 6.59 -4.74 12.69
C ILE A 202 5.86 -5.64 11.69
N ALA A 203 4.92 -6.47 12.16
CA ALA A 203 4.16 -7.38 11.30
C ALA A 203 3.25 -6.63 10.31
N GLU A 204 2.67 -5.50 10.72
CA GLU A 204 1.89 -4.63 9.85
C GLU A 204 2.75 -4.00 8.76
N ARG A 205 3.89 -3.43 9.14
CA ARG A 205 4.84 -2.81 8.20
C ARG A 205 5.43 -3.80 7.19
N ALA A 206 5.56 -5.06 7.58
CA ALA A 206 6.09 -6.12 6.72
C ALA A 206 5.13 -6.56 5.61
N GLU A 207 3.85 -6.17 5.63
CA GLU A 207 2.84 -6.40 4.59
C GLU A 207 2.79 -7.87 4.09
N GLY A 208 2.92 -8.80 5.03
CA GLY A 208 2.91 -10.24 4.72
C GLY A 208 4.26 -10.84 4.33
N SER A 209 5.34 -10.05 4.30
CA SER A 209 6.70 -10.51 4.05
C SER A 209 7.38 -10.96 5.33
N MET A 210 7.60 -12.27 5.51
CA MET A 210 8.32 -12.81 6.66
C MET A 210 9.80 -12.35 6.69
N ARG A 211 10.42 -12.18 5.52
CA ARG A 211 11.80 -11.72 5.42
C ARG A 211 11.95 -10.29 5.93
N ASP A 212 11.05 -9.40 5.52
CA ASP A 212 11.11 -7.99 5.91
C ASP A 212 10.76 -7.84 7.39
N ALA A 213 9.81 -8.64 7.91
CA ALA A 213 9.49 -8.69 9.34
C ALA A 213 10.72 -9.06 10.19
N LEU A 214 11.50 -10.05 9.78
CA LEU A 214 12.71 -10.45 10.49
C LEU A 214 13.84 -9.41 10.38
N ILE A 215 13.95 -8.72 9.24
CA ILE A 215 14.90 -7.61 9.07
C ILE A 215 14.52 -6.44 9.98
N LEU A 216 13.23 -6.07 10.02
CA LEU A 216 12.74 -5.01 10.89
C LEU A 216 12.92 -5.35 12.38
N LEU A 217 12.67 -6.61 12.78
CA LEU A 217 12.95 -7.06 14.15
C LEU A 217 14.44 -6.94 14.50
N GLU A 218 15.33 -7.34 13.58
CA GLU A 218 16.78 -7.22 13.76
C GLU A 218 17.19 -5.76 13.96
N GLN A 219 16.70 -4.86 13.10
CA GLN A 219 16.96 -3.42 13.20
C GLN A 219 16.44 -2.85 14.53
N ALA A 220 15.20 -3.17 14.90
CA ALA A 220 14.60 -2.74 16.16
C ALA A 220 15.41 -3.23 17.37
N SER A 221 15.84 -4.49 17.35
CA SER A 221 16.64 -5.10 18.42
C SER A 221 18.00 -4.43 18.60
N ILE A 222 18.66 -4.05 17.50
CA ILE A 222 19.94 -3.32 17.55
C ILE A 222 19.72 -1.91 18.09
N PHE A 223 18.67 -1.22 17.60
CA PHE A 223 18.35 0.16 17.98
C PHE A 223 17.94 0.30 19.46
N SER A 224 17.29 -0.72 20.03
CA SER A 224 16.75 -0.72 21.39
C SER A 224 17.56 -1.54 22.40
N ASP A 225 18.77 -1.98 22.05
CA ASP A 225 19.59 -2.89 22.85
C ASP A 225 18.79 -4.11 23.37
N LYS A 226 18.09 -4.78 22.43
CA LYS A 226 17.23 -5.96 22.67
C LYS A 226 15.97 -5.72 23.51
N ASN A 227 15.61 -4.48 23.79
CA ASN A 227 14.37 -4.13 24.48
C ASN A 227 13.40 -3.44 23.52
N VAL A 228 12.77 -4.22 22.66
CA VAL A 228 11.92 -3.76 21.56
C VAL A 228 10.53 -3.41 22.07
N ASP A 229 10.26 -2.15 22.32
CA ASP A 229 8.96 -1.61 22.66
C ASP A 229 8.34 -0.78 21.53
N GLU A 230 7.12 -0.33 21.73
CA GLU A 230 6.38 0.47 20.75
C GLU A 230 7.09 1.79 20.43
N PHE A 231 7.72 2.43 21.40
CA PHE A 231 8.40 3.70 21.25
C PHE A 231 9.58 3.59 20.27
N TYR A 232 10.45 2.59 20.46
CA TYR A 232 11.60 2.38 19.58
C TYR A 232 11.17 1.96 18.17
N VAL A 233 10.16 1.09 18.07
CA VAL A 233 9.65 0.65 16.76
C VAL A 233 8.99 1.81 16.02
N SER A 234 8.19 2.63 16.69
CA SER A 234 7.56 3.80 16.08
C SER A 234 8.57 4.80 15.51
N LYS A 235 9.62 5.10 16.28
CA LYS A 235 10.73 5.95 15.81
C LYS A 235 11.47 5.35 14.62
N MET A 236 11.81 4.06 14.69
CA MET A 236 12.50 3.37 13.61
C MET A 236 11.68 3.33 12.32
N LEU A 237 10.37 3.16 12.42
CA LEU A 237 9.47 3.05 11.27
C LEU A 237 8.95 4.41 10.77
N GLY A 238 9.20 5.50 11.49
CA GLY A 238 8.58 6.81 11.21
C GLY A 238 7.05 6.78 11.35
N VAL A 239 6.53 5.95 12.26
CA VAL A 239 5.10 5.80 12.51
C VAL A 239 4.73 6.46 13.82
N VAL A 240 3.94 7.52 13.77
CA VAL A 240 3.45 8.20 14.97
C VAL A 240 2.52 7.28 15.77
N PRO A 241 2.72 7.10 17.08
CA PRO A 241 1.86 6.29 17.93
C PRO A 241 0.40 6.75 17.90
N ARG A 242 -0.53 5.78 17.87
CA ARG A 242 -1.97 6.05 17.78
C ARG A 242 -2.49 6.96 18.89
N GLU A 243 -1.97 6.81 20.12
CA GLU A 243 -2.38 7.62 21.27
C GLU A 243 -2.16 9.12 21.04
N ARG A 244 -1.04 9.49 20.39
CA ARG A 244 -0.76 10.91 20.07
C ARG A 244 -1.78 11.48 19.10
N PHE A 245 -2.19 10.70 18.10
CA PHE A 245 -3.26 11.12 17.19
C PHE A 245 -4.63 11.16 17.87
N SER A 246 -4.91 10.24 18.81
CA SER A 246 -6.15 10.29 19.59
C SER A 246 -6.23 11.57 20.43
N ASN A 247 -5.15 11.95 21.09
CA ASN A 247 -5.08 13.20 21.87
C ASN A 247 -5.25 14.43 20.95
N LEU A 248 -4.59 14.44 19.79
CA LEU A 248 -4.74 15.50 18.80
C LEU A 248 -6.21 15.61 18.33
N LEU A 249 -6.85 14.47 18.05
CA LEU A 249 -8.25 14.44 17.63
C LEU A 249 -9.19 15.01 18.69
N GLU A 250 -8.94 14.75 19.97
CA GLU A 250 -9.73 15.36 21.05
C GLU A 250 -9.68 16.89 21.04
N TYR A 251 -8.50 17.49 20.84
CA TYR A 251 -8.36 18.93 20.70
C TYR A 251 -9.09 19.44 19.46
N ILE A 252 -8.99 18.75 18.33
CA ILE A 252 -9.68 19.10 17.09
C ILE A 252 -11.19 19.08 17.29
N VAL A 253 -11.73 18.02 17.89
CA VAL A 253 -13.19 17.87 18.13
C VAL A 253 -13.75 18.92 19.09
N ARG A 254 -12.95 19.33 20.09
CA ARG A 254 -13.30 20.41 21.02
C ARG A 254 -13.15 21.80 20.41
N GLY A 255 -12.51 21.93 19.24
CA GLY A 255 -12.20 23.22 18.61
C GLY A 255 -11.08 23.98 19.33
N ASP A 256 -10.27 23.28 20.16
CA ASP A 256 -9.12 23.86 20.86
C ASP A 256 -7.90 23.89 19.94
N PHE A 257 -7.81 24.94 19.14
CA PHE A 257 -6.70 25.16 18.21
C PHE A 257 -5.34 25.24 18.92
N LYS A 258 -5.28 25.88 20.09
CA LYS A 258 -4.01 26.07 20.82
C LYS A 258 -3.47 24.71 21.31
N GLY A 259 -4.32 23.88 21.91
CA GLY A 259 -3.95 22.55 22.33
C GLY A 259 -3.59 21.63 21.15
N ALA A 260 -4.33 21.74 20.03
CA ALA A 260 -4.05 20.99 18.82
C ALA A 260 -2.67 21.32 18.23
N ILE A 261 -2.32 22.60 18.11
CA ILE A 261 -1.01 23.03 17.60
C ILE A 261 0.12 22.59 18.52
N GLN A 262 -0.04 22.71 19.84
CA GLN A 262 0.96 22.21 20.78
C GLN A 262 1.19 20.71 20.61
N SER A 263 0.13 19.92 20.49
CA SER A 263 0.25 18.46 20.23
C SER A 263 0.94 18.16 18.89
N VAL A 264 0.64 18.94 17.84
CA VAL A 264 1.33 18.82 16.54
C VAL A 264 2.82 19.14 16.67
N GLU A 265 3.19 20.20 17.37
CA GLU A 265 4.58 20.61 17.59
C GLU A 265 5.38 19.53 18.34
N GLU A 266 4.80 18.92 19.36
CA GLU A 266 5.39 17.80 20.10
C GLU A 266 5.64 16.58 19.17
N ILE A 267 4.68 16.28 18.30
CA ILE A 267 4.85 15.18 17.31
C ILE A 267 5.94 15.54 16.28
N LEU A 268 5.89 16.75 15.73
CA LEU A 268 6.87 17.23 14.73
C LEU A 268 8.27 17.46 15.29
N GLY A 269 8.44 17.45 16.60
CA GLY A 269 9.73 17.38 17.28
C GLY A 269 10.44 16.04 17.14
N GLU A 270 9.68 14.97 16.86
CA GLU A 270 10.18 13.59 16.79
C GLU A 270 10.00 12.94 15.41
N PHE A 271 9.02 13.37 14.63
CA PHE A 271 8.63 12.82 13.34
C PHE A 271 8.64 13.89 12.26
N SER A 272 8.89 13.49 11.03
CA SER A 272 8.83 14.42 9.89
C SER A 272 7.37 14.84 9.57
N PRO A 273 7.19 15.99 8.91
CA PRO A 273 5.87 16.42 8.46
C PRO A 273 5.14 15.40 7.58
N GLN A 274 5.86 14.67 6.74
CA GLN A 274 5.32 13.62 5.87
C GLN A 274 4.84 12.40 6.66
N GLU A 275 5.63 11.96 7.65
CA GLU A 275 5.24 10.87 8.56
C GLU A 275 4.02 11.24 9.40
N PHE A 276 3.95 12.50 9.87
CA PHE A 276 2.79 13.01 10.58
C PHE A 276 1.53 12.98 9.68
N ALA A 277 1.60 13.59 8.50
CA ALA A 277 0.44 13.71 7.62
C ALA A 277 -0.09 12.36 7.16
N GLY A 278 0.78 11.47 6.63
CA GLY A 278 0.40 10.13 6.21
C GLY A 278 -0.09 9.25 7.37
N GLY A 279 0.53 9.37 8.55
CA GLY A 279 0.10 8.68 9.75
C GLY A 279 -1.28 9.12 10.23
N PHE A 280 -1.57 10.42 10.17
CA PHE A 280 -2.86 10.97 10.57
C PHE A 280 -4.00 10.56 9.62
N VAL A 281 -3.74 10.53 8.31
CA VAL A 281 -4.67 9.97 7.31
C VAL A 281 -5.01 8.53 7.66
N LYS A 282 -3.99 7.67 7.86
CA LYS A 282 -4.20 6.26 8.20
C LYS A 282 -4.94 6.06 9.52
N PHE A 283 -4.67 6.91 10.51
CA PHE A 283 -5.41 6.92 11.78
C PHE A 283 -6.91 7.21 11.56
N LEU A 284 -7.25 8.23 10.77
CA LEU A 284 -8.64 8.58 10.47
C LEU A 284 -9.35 7.54 9.58
N GLU A 285 -8.65 6.89 8.65
CA GLU A 285 -9.19 5.75 7.88
C GLU A 285 -9.62 4.61 8.80
N ASN A 286 -8.78 4.24 9.77
CA ASN A 286 -9.12 3.22 10.76
C ASN A 286 -10.30 3.64 11.64
N LEU A 287 -10.36 4.93 12.00
CA LEU A 287 -11.45 5.50 12.79
C LEU A 287 -12.82 5.43 12.09
N LEU A 288 -12.86 5.48 10.75
CA LEU A 288 -14.11 5.29 10.00
C LEU A 288 -14.74 3.91 10.22
N LEU A 289 -13.92 2.88 10.42
CA LEU A 289 -14.37 1.51 10.64
C LEU A 289 -14.78 1.23 12.09
N GLU A 290 -14.39 2.13 13.01
CA GLU A 290 -14.68 2.00 14.44
C GLU A 290 -15.98 2.72 14.80
N LYS A 291 -16.77 2.10 15.67
CA LYS A 291 -17.93 2.78 16.30
C LYS A 291 -17.42 3.67 17.43
N THR A 292 -17.44 4.97 17.23
CA THR A 292 -17.13 5.98 18.26
C THR A 292 -18.38 6.76 18.59
N GLU A 293 -18.60 7.05 19.88
CA GLU A 293 -19.77 7.78 20.35
C GLU A 293 -19.68 9.29 20.10
N ASN A 294 -18.45 9.83 19.91
CA ASN A 294 -18.20 11.26 19.89
C ASN A 294 -18.18 11.90 18.49
N LEU A 295 -18.18 11.10 17.43
CA LEU A 295 -18.12 11.58 16.04
C LEU A 295 -19.09 10.79 15.16
N SER A 296 -19.91 11.48 14.40
CA SER A 296 -20.75 10.88 13.37
C SER A 296 -19.91 10.37 12.19
N PHE A 297 -20.51 9.54 11.34
CA PHE A 297 -19.83 9.04 10.15
C PHE A 297 -19.47 10.17 9.18
N GLU A 298 -20.36 11.17 9.05
CA GLU A 298 -20.20 12.38 8.24
C GLU A 298 -19.01 13.20 8.74
N GLU A 299 -18.94 13.46 10.06
CA GLU A 299 -17.83 14.20 10.67
C GLU A 299 -16.47 13.52 10.44
N LYS A 300 -16.42 12.19 10.60
CA LYS A 300 -15.20 11.41 10.31
C LYS A 300 -14.79 11.52 8.84
N THR A 301 -15.74 11.48 7.93
CA THR A 301 -15.50 11.59 6.49
C THR A 301 -14.96 12.97 6.12
N ILE A 302 -15.48 14.03 6.73
CA ILE A 302 -14.99 15.40 6.53
C ILE A 302 -13.55 15.53 7.04
N LEU A 303 -13.27 15.03 8.25
CA LEU A 303 -11.92 15.06 8.82
C LEU A 303 -10.91 14.28 7.97
N LEU A 304 -11.31 13.11 7.48
CA LEU A 304 -10.45 12.32 6.59
C LEU A 304 -10.16 13.06 5.29
N ARG A 305 -11.15 13.70 4.68
CA ARG A 305 -10.93 14.51 3.48
C ARG A 305 -9.93 15.64 3.73
N MET A 306 -10.09 16.37 4.84
CA MET A 306 -9.15 17.43 5.21
C MET A 306 -7.73 16.89 5.47
N ALA A 307 -7.60 15.69 6.05
CA ALA A 307 -6.31 15.04 6.26
C ALA A 307 -5.65 14.60 4.95
N LEU A 308 -6.43 14.13 3.98
CA LEU A 308 -5.93 13.81 2.64
C LEU A 308 -5.43 15.07 1.90
N ASP A 309 -6.18 16.19 2.02
CA ASP A 309 -5.74 17.49 1.50
C ASP A 309 -4.41 17.91 2.16
N MET A 310 -4.29 17.75 3.48
CA MET A 310 -3.07 18.06 4.24
C MET A 310 -1.89 17.19 3.77
N GLU A 311 -2.08 15.87 3.59
CA GLU A 311 -1.03 14.98 3.08
C GLU A 311 -0.55 15.42 1.69
N PHE A 312 -1.47 15.82 0.83
CA PHE A 312 -1.15 16.34 -0.50
C PHE A 312 -0.35 17.65 -0.41
N HIS A 313 -0.78 18.61 0.43
CA HIS A 313 -0.08 19.90 0.63
C HIS A 313 1.33 19.72 1.19
N VAL A 314 1.53 18.73 2.09
CA VAL A 314 2.83 18.49 2.75
C VAL A 314 3.84 17.83 1.83
N ARG A 315 3.39 17.12 0.78
CA ARG A 315 4.27 16.29 -0.08
C ARG A 315 5.27 17.11 -0.89
N ASP A 316 4.83 18.22 -1.52
CA ASP A 316 5.62 18.98 -2.50
C ASP A 316 5.74 20.49 -2.16
N THR A 317 5.90 20.84 -0.88
CA THR A 317 5.94 22.24 -0.45
C THR A 317 7.25 22.61 0.24
N PHE A 318 7.63 23.89 0.11
CA PHE A 318 8.78 24.47 0.86
C PHE A 318 8.47 24.73 2.35
N SER A 319 7.19 24.75 2.74
CA SER A 319 6.78 25.04 4.12
C SER A 319 5.77 24.01 4.64
N PRO A 320 6.17 22.74 4.82
CA PRO A 320 5.24 21.68 5.26
C PRO A 320 4.55 21.98 6.60
N ARG A 321 5.26 22.58 7.56
CA ARG A 321 4.70 22.92 8.88
C ARG A 321 3.59 23.95 8.79
N SER A 322 3.72 24.95 7.93
CA SER A 322 2.68 25.98 7.74
C SER A 322 1.39 25.39 7.18
N TRP A 323 1.50 24.43 6.26
CA TRP A 323 0.36 23.72 5.72
C TRP A 323 -0.33 22.85 6.78
N ILE A 324 0.45 22.12 7.58
CA ILE A 324 -0.11 21.34 8.71
C ILE A 324 -0.87 22.29 9.67
N THR A 325 -0.27 23.41 10.06
CA THR A 325 -0.91 24.41 10.94
C THR A 325 -2.23 24.91 10.35
N TYR A 326 -2.24 25.25 9.06
CA TYR A 326 -3.43 25.71 8.35
C TYR A 326 -4.54 24.65 8.33
N ASP A 327 -4.20 23.41 7.95
CA ASP A 327 -5.21 22.35 7.85
C ASP A 327 -5.73 21.91 9.23
N ILE A 328 -4.89 21.91 10.27
CA ILE A 328 -5.34 21.68 11.65
C ILE A 328 -6.27 22.80 12.12
N ALA A 329 -6.01 24.08 11.75
CA ALA A 329 -6.92 25.18 12.05
C ALA A 329 -8.29 25.00 11.38
N ARG A 330 -8.30 24.56 10.11
CA ARG A 330 -9.54 24.19 9.40
C ARG A 330 -10.28 23.08 10.12
N MET A 331 -9.58 22.03 10.53
CA MET A 331 -10.17 20.90 11.25
C MET A 331 -10.75 21.33 12.61
N CYS A 332 -10.10 22.20 13.36
CA CYS A 332 -10.65 22.73 14.62
C CYS A 332 -11.91 23.60 14.42
N SER A 333 -12.11 24.12 13.22
CA SER A 333 -13.23 25.00 12.89
C SER A 333 -14.41 24.27 12.23
N PHE A 334 -14.28 22.96 11.91
CA PHE A 334 -15.26 22.26 11.06
C PHE A 334 -16.67 22.18 11.69
N LYS A 335 -16.78 22.04 13.01
CA LYS A 335 -18.08 21.99 13.71
C LYS A 335 -18.83 23.34 13.66
N ARG A 336 -18.11 24.47 13.59
CA ARG A 336 -18.74 25.79 13.52
C ARG A 336 -19.45 26.04 12.19
N VAL A 337 -19.17 25.28 11.16
CA VAL A 337 -19.73 25.43 9.79
C VAL A 337 -21.01 24.59 9.62
N VAL A 338 -21.26 23.60 10.47
CA VAL A 338 -22.27 22.55 10.26
C VAL A 338 -23.55 22.77 11.06
N ASP A 339 -23.57 23.64 12.06
CA ASP A 339 -24.75 23.79 12.93
C ASP A 339 -25.75 24.77 12.36
N ILE A 340 -26.46 24.34 11.29
CA ILE A 340 -27.61 25.08 10.72
C ILE A 340 -28.75 25.18 11.74
N ASP A 341 -28.90 24.18 12.63
CA ASP A 341 -29.92 24.21 13.69
C ASP A 341 -29.63 25.29 14.75
N GLU A 342 -28.34 25.53 15.07
CA GLU A 342 -27.92 26.61 15.97
C GLU A 342 -28.14 27.99 15.33
N ILE A 343 -27.83 28.13 14.04
CA ILE A 343 -28.11 29.36 13.28
C ILE A 343 -29.62 29.59 13.18
N SER A 344 -30.42 28.54 12.95
CA SER A 344 -31.88 28.63 12.92
C SER A 344 -32.46 29.07 14.28
N SER A 345 -31.90 28.56 15.39
CA SER A 345 -32.30 28.96 16.75
C SER A 345 -31.91 30.42 17.10
N LEU A 346 -30.73 30.88 16.67
CA LEU A 346 -30.21 32.22 16.83
C LEU A 346 -30.99 33.27 15.99
N LEU A 347 -31.48 32.87 14.83
CA LEU A 347 -32.29 33.71 13.94
C LEU A 347 -33.77 33.74 14.31
N GLY A 348 -34.18 33.02 15.36
CA GLY A 348 -35.57 32.98 15.83
C GLY A 348 -36.52 32.32 14.83
N VAL A 349 -36.04 31.54 13.90
CA VAL A 349 -36.85 30.79 12.97
C VAL A 349 -37.44 29.60 13.74
N GLN A 350 -38.70 29.76 14.23
CA GLN A 350 -39.44 28.64 14.80
C GLN A 350 -39.50 27.51 13.78
N LYS A 351 -39.19 26.27 14.20
CA LYS A 351 -39.41 25.07 13.41
C LYS A 351 -40.80 25.14 12.81
N ALA A 352 -40.88 25.23 11.50
CA ALA A 352 -42.17 25.11 10.83
C ALA A 352 -42.73 23.74 11.21
N GLU A 353 -43.91 23.72 11.81
CA GLU A 353 -44.66 22.48 12.06
C GLU A 353 -44.75 21.68 10.80
N GLU A 354 -44.62 20.34 10.93
CA GLU A 354 -44.78 19.38 9.85
C GLU A 354 -46.01 19.72 8.99
N VAL A 355 -45.79 20.38 7.88
CA VAL A 355 -46.82 20.56 6.87
C VAL A 355 -47.10 19.19 6.31
N LYS A 356 -48.27 18.64 6.59
CA LYS A 356 -48.84 17.46 5.98
C LYS A 356 -48.58 17.51 4.48
N LYS A 357 -47.87 16.48 3.96
CA LYS A 357 -47.66 16.29 2.53
C LYS A 357 -48.97 16.26 1.78
N THR A 358 -49.37 17.40 1.25
CA THR A 358 -50.29 17.47 0.14
C THR A 358 -49.52 17.13 -1.11
N ASN A 359 -49.97 16.13 -1.85
CA ASN A 359 -49.40 15.69 -3.12
C ASN A 359 -49.41 16.85 -4.13
N VAL A 360 -48.32 17.62 -4.17
CA VAL A 360 -47.97 18.43 -5.34
C VAL A 360 -46.94 17.62 -6.14
N ILE A 361 -47.29 17.32 -7.34
CA ILE A 361 -46.38 16.71 -8.31
C ILE A 361 -45.30 17.76 -8.58
N THR A 362 -44.21 17.73 -7.85
CA THR A 362 -43.02 18.54 -8.13
C THR A 362 -42.16 17.72 -9.11
N GLU A 363 -41.98 18.25 -10.32
CA GLU A 363 -40.97 17.75 -11.26
C GLU A 363 -39.61 17.71 -10.53
N ASP A 364 -38.85 16.62 -10.69
CA ASP A 364 -37.51 16.47 -10.08
C ASP A 364 -36.62 17.68 -10.47
N PRO A 365 -35.77 18.19 -9.59
CA PRO A 365 -34.82 19.27 -9.93
C PRO A 365 -33.99 18.90 -11.16
N PRO A 366 -33.70 19.84 -12.09
CA PRO A 366 -32.97 19.56 -13.31
C PRO A 366 -31.64 18.82 -13.09
N ILE A 367 -30.96 19.12 -12.00
CA ILE A 367 -29.67 18.48 -11.66
C ILE A 367 -29.85 16.99 -11.30
N ASP A 368 -30.94 16.60 -10.66
CA ASP A 368 -31.23 15.22 -10.30
C ASP A 368 -31.62 14.39 -11.54
N ILE A 369 -32.28 15.01 -12.50
CA ILE A 369 -32.58 14.40 -13.81
C ILE A 369 -31.26 14.13 -14.56
N LEU A 370 -30.33 15.09 -14.57
CA LEU A 370 -28.98 14.91 -15.16
C LEU A 370 -28.21 13.81 -14.44
N ARG A 371 -28.23 13.78 -13.12
CA ARG A 371 -27.50 12.79 -12.31
C ARG A 371 -27.96 11.35 -12.63
N ARG A 372 -29.25 11.14 -12.83
CA ARG A 372 -29.82 9.82 -13.16
C ARG A 372 -29.54 9.38 -14.59
N ASN A 373 -29.70 10.30 -15.57
CA ASN A 373 -29.67 9.95 -16.98
C ASN A 373 -28.31 10.21 -17.64
N PHE A 374 -27.56 11.19 -17.15
CA PHE A 374 -26.30 11.64 -17.74
C PHE A 374 -25.24 11.93 -16.65
N PRO A 375 -24.80 10.91 -15.88
CA PRO A 375 -23.93 11.11 -14.71
C PRO A 375 -22.60 11.80 -15.03
N GLY A 376 -22.03 11.59 -16.22
CA GLY A 376 -20.81 12.28 -16.66
C GLY A 376 -21.02 13.79 -16.85
N LEU A 377 -22.14 14.21 -17.43
CA LEU A 377 -22.46 15.62 -17.66
C LEU A 377 -22.84 16.33 -16.35
N SER A 378 -23.55 15.63 -15.45
CA SER A 378 -23.85 16.11 -14.11
C SER A 378 -22.59 16.42 -13.31
N ALA A 379 -21.58 15.52 -13.32
CA ALA A 379 -20.33 15.73 -12.60
C ALA A 379 -19.57 16.99 -13.07
N TYR A 380 -19.56 17.27 -14.36
CA TYR A 380 -18.95 18.48 -14.90
C TYR A 380 -19.74 19.74 -14.51
N LEU A 381 -21.08 19.70 -14.50
CA LEU A 381 -21.91 20.81 -14.13
C LEU A 381 -21.83 21.10 -12.62
N GLU A 382 -21.80 20.07 -11.77
CA GLU A 382 -21.66 20.16 -10.31
C GLU A 382 -20.30 20.76 -9.89
N SER A 383 -19.25 20.56 -10.72
CA SER A 383 -17.94 21.17 -10.50
C SER A 383 -17.81 22.61 -11.06
N SER A 384 -18.89 23.15 -11.62
CA SER A 384 -18.91 24.44 -12.30
C SER A 384 -19.92 25.37 -11.64
N ARG A 385 -19.68 26.68 -11.71
CA ARG A 385 -20.69 27.66 -11.32
C ARG A 385 -21.64 27.90 -12.48
N TYR A 386 -22.96 27.90 -12.25
CA TYR A 386 -23.94 28.20 -13.27
C TYR A 386 -25.08 29.08 -12.77
N GLU A 387 -25.70 29.80 -13.66
CA GLU A 387 -26.86 30.65 -13.39
C GLU A 387 -27.78 30.70 -14.62
N ILE A 388 -29.07 30.95 -14.39
CA ILE A 388 -30.03 31.15 -15.49
C ILE A 388 -30.32 32.63 -15.58
N VAL A 389 -29.98 33.26 -16.70
CA VAL A 389 -30.16 34.68 -16.98
C VAL A 389 -30.96 34.85 -18.26
N ASN A 390 -32.08 35.56 -18.21
CA ASN A 390 -32.93 35.83 -19.36
C ASN A 390 -33.31 34.58 -20.19
N GLY A 391 -33.62 33.43 -19.54
CA GLY A 391 -34.01 32.22 -20.22
C GLY A 391 -32.87 31.41 -20.81
N SER A 392 -31.62 31.79 -20.55
CA SER A 392 -30.42 31.06 -20.98
C SER A 392 -29.59 30.61 -19.80
N LEU A 393 -29.04 29.39 -19.86
CA LEU A 393 -28.16 28.82 -18.85
C LEU A 393 -26.72 29.26 -19.16
N LYS A 394 -26.10 30.03 -18.25
CA LYS A 394 -24.68 30.39 -18.32
C LYS A 394 -23.89 29.53 -17.34
N ILE A 395 -22.83 28.89 -17.83
CA ILE A 395 -21.96 27.98 -17.06
C ILE A 395 -20.54 28.54 -17.09
N TYR A 396 -19.96 28.76 -15.91
CA TYR A 396 -18.61 29.32 -15.75
C TYR A 396 -17.65 28.19 -15.36
N VAL A 397 -16.62 27.96 -16.18
CA VAL A 397 -15.66 26.87 -16.01
C VAL A 397 -14.22 27.38 -16.00
N GLY A 398 -13.38 26.84 -15.13
CA GLY A 398 -11.95 27.19 -15.03
C GLY A 398 -11.04 26.36 -15.97
N ASP A 399 -11.55 25.29 -16.58
CA ASP A 399 -10.78 24.32 -17.34
C ASP A 399 -11.32 24.15 -18.78
N LYS A 400 -10.40 24.09 -19.76
CA LYS A 400 -10.76 23.94 -21.19
C LYS A 400 -11.40 22.58 -21.51
N VAL A 401 -10.98 21.51 -20.82
CA VAL A 401 -11.52 20.17 -21.06
C VAL A 401 -12.96 20.08 -20.58
N ILE A 402 -13.25 20.67 -19.40
CA ILE A 402 -14.62 20.77 -18.86
C ILE A 402 -15.49 21.60 -19.80
N LYS A 403 -14.97 22.72 -20.33
CA LYS A 403 -15.67 23.56 -21.31
C LYS A 403 -16.10 22.73 -22.52
N GLU A 404 -15.19 22.04 -23.18
CA GLU A 404 -15.47 21.22 -24.37
C GLU A 404 -16.50 20.12 -24.09
N LYS A 405 -16.43 19.48 -22.90
CA LYS A 405 -17.39 18.43 -22.49
C LYS A 405 -18.80 18.99 -22.27
N LEU A 406 -18.94 20.19 -21.68
CA LEU A 406 -20.23 20.84 -21.46
C LEU A 406 -20.79 21.41 -22.77
N GLU A 407 -19.95 21.96 -23.66
CA GLU A 407 -20.35 22.41 -25.00
C GLU A 407 -20.92 21.25 -25.84
N ASN A 408 -20.32 20.05 -25.75
CA ASN A 408 -20.83 18.86 -26.43
C ASN A 408 -22.17 18.35 -25.84
N GLY A 409 -22.53 18.76 -24.63
CA GLY A 409 -23.78 18.40 -23.95
C GLY A 409 -24.87 19.48 -23.98
N THR A 410 -24.71 20.57 -24.74
CA THR A 410 -25.60 21.75 -24.72
C THR A 410 -27.06 21.43 -25.03
N GLU A 411 -27.34 20.54 -25.97
CA GLU A 411 -28.72 20.13 -26.29
C GLU A 411 -29.41 19.40 -25.13
N ILE A 412 -28.68 18.54 -24.45
CA ILE A 412 -29.19 17.84 -23.24
C ILE A 412 -29.46 18.85 -22.12
N LEU A 413 -28.54 19.80 -21.92
CA LEU A 413 -28.68 20.84 -20.90
C LEU A 413 -29.88 21.76 -21.19
N LYS A 414 -30.12 22.15 -22.46
CA LYS A 414 -31.32 22.92 -22.85
C LYS A 414 -32.61 22.19 -22.51
N GLU A 415 -32.66 20.89 -22.85
CA GLU A 415 -33.85 20.08 -22.62
C GLU A 415 -34.15 19.89 -21.13
N VAL A 416 -33.13 19.57 -20.34
CA VAL A 416 -33.26 19.28 -18.90
C VAL A 416 -33.55 20.57 -18.09
N PHE A 417 -32.89 21.69 -18.42
CA PHE A 417 -33.10 22.97 -17.72
C PHE A 417 -34.26 23.79 -18.32
N LYS A 418 -34.87 23.33 -19.41
CA LYS A 418 -35.98 24.00 -20.13
C LYS A 418 -35.62 25.47 -20.49
N VAL A 419 -34.40 25.67 -21.00
CA VAL A 419 -33.85 26.99 -21.41
C VAL A 419 -33.70 27.09 -22.90
N GLU A 420 -33.78 28.33 -23.43
CA GLU A 420 -33.66 28.61 -24.89
C GLU A 420 -32.20 28.53 -25.36
N GLY A 421 -31.23 28.83 -24.49
CA GLY A 421 -29.80 28.83 -24.79
C GLY A 421 -28.94 28.32 -23.68
N VAL A 422 -27.75 27.80 -24.04
CA VAL A 422 -26.69 27.42 -23.08
C VAL A 422 -25.39 28.06 -23.55
N GLU A 423 -24.75 28.82 -22.67
CA GLU A 423 -23.46 29.47 -22.94
C GLU A 423 -22.42 28.98 -21.90
N VAL A 424 -21.31 28.40 -22.40
CA VAL A 424 -20.22 27.95 -21.52
C VAL A 424 -19.05 28.90 -21.60
N VAL A 425 -18.80 29.64 -20.53
CA VAL A 425 -17.78 30.69 -20.44
C VAL A 425 -16.56 30.16 -19.75
N LEU A 426 -15.38 30.30 -20.35
CA LEU A 426 -14.11 30.02 -19.70
C LEU A 426 -13.74 31.23 -18.82
N GLU A 427 -13.94 31.13 -17.53
CA GLU A 427 -13.54 32.15 -16.55
C GLU A 427 -12.09 31.86 -16.13
N ARG A 428 -11.14 32.68 -16.60
CA ARG A 428 -9.82 32.72 -15.98
C ARG A 428 -10.03 33.33 -14.59
N LEU A 429 -9.86 32.52 -13.56
CA LEU A 429 -9.71 33.04 -12.20
C LEU A 429 -8.50 33.97 -12.20
N GLU A 430 -8.76 35.29 -12.32
CA GLU A 430 -7.74 36.30 -12.08
C GLU A 430 -7.41 36.28 -10.58
N ASN A 431 -6.41 35.46 -10.24
CA ASN A 431 -5.83 35.40 -8.91
C ASN A 431 -5.01 36.65 -8.53
N GLU A 432 -4.98 37.68 -9.39
CA GLU A 432 -4.15 38.89 -9.17
C GLU A 432 -4.57 39.68 -7.91
N GLU A 433 -5.86 39.77 -7.60
CA GLU A 433 -6.32 40.46 -6.39
C GLU A 433 -6.05 39.64 -5.13
N MET A 434 -6.14 38.32 -5.19
CA MET A 434 -5.84 37.45 -4.06
C MET A 434 -4.33 37.33 -3.83
N GLU A 435 -3.53 37.23 -4.90
CA GLU A 435 -2.07 37.28 -4.81
C GLU A 435 -1.56 38.64 -4.29
N LYS A 436 -2.22 39.74 -4.63
CA LYS A 436 -1.89 41.07 -4.13
C LYS A 436 -2.22 41.19 -2.62
N LYS A 437 -3.39 40.73 -2.19
CA LYS A 437 -3.77 40.68 -0.77
C LYS A 437 -2.83 39.78 0.05
N ILE A 438 -2.44 38.63 -0.50
CA ILE A 438 -1.48 37.71 0.14
C ILE A 438 -0.10 38.38 0.25
N ARG A 439 0.39 39.04 -0.79
CA ARG A 439 1.67 39.80 -0.76
C ARG A 439 1.62 40.95 0.25
N ASP A 440 0.52 41.66 0.35
CA ASP A 440 0.34 42.77 1.31
C ASP A 440 0.32 42.25 2.75
N ILE A 441 -0.34 41.14 3.02
CA ILE A 441 -0.35 40.47 4.34
C ILE A 441 1.07 39.97 4.71
N PHE A 442 1.79 39.33 3.78
CA PHE A 442 3.17 38.90 4.05
C PHE A 442 4.13 40.06 4.27
N SER A 443 3.92 41.19 3.58
CA SER A 443 4.72 42.41 3.78
C SER A 443 4.45 43.02 5.14
N GLN A 444 3.21 42.97 5.63
CA GLN A 444 2.84 43.45 6.97
C GLN A 444 3.44 42.56 8.06
N ILE A 445 3.30 41.25 7.94
CA ILE A 445 3.87 40.27 8.89
C ILE A 445 5.41 40.41 8.97
N LYS A 446 6.06 40.66 7.82
CA LYS A 446 7.51 40.88 7.79
C LYS A 446 7.92 42.16 8.51
N LYS A 447 7.17 43.27 8.36
CA LYS A 447 7.40 44.49 9.09
C LYS A 447 7.19 44.35 10.60
N ASP A 448 6.10 43.68 11.00
CA ASP A 448 5.81 43.43 12.42
C ASP A 448 6.87 42.50 13.06
N TRP A 449 7.49 41.63 12.26
CA TRP A 449 8.57 40.75 12.73
C TRP A 449 9.92 41.49 12.84
N GLU A 450 10.19 42.40 11.92
CA GLU A 450 11.41 43.25 11.97
C GLU A 450 11.36 44.27 13.12
N GLU A 451 10.17 44.74 13.51
CA GLU A 451 9.98 45.67 14.65
C GLU A 451 9.96 44.98 16.03
N THR A 452 9.89 43.63 16.09
CA THR A 452 9.87 42.84 17.34
C THR A 452 11.22 42.17 17.67
N GLN A 453 12.28 42.40 16.91
CA GLN A 453 13.62 41.96 17.29
C GLN A 453 14.32 43.02 18.15
N PRO A 454 14.87 42.66 19.36
CA PRO A 454 15.55 43.60 20.28
C PRO A 454 16.91 44.05 19.75
#